data_533bf2ed71656cb1578fc39b08c9f3cb
#
_entry.id   533bf2ed71656cb1578fc39b08c9f3cb
#
_cell.length_a   1.000
_cell.length_b   1.000
_cell.length_c   1.000
_cell.angle_alpha   90.00
_cell.angle_beta   90.00
_cell.angle_gamma   90.00
#
_symmetry.space_group_name_H-M   'P 1'
#
loop_
_entity.id
_entity.type
_entity.pdbx_description
1 polymer ?
#
loop_
_entity_poly.entity_id
_entity_poly.type
_entity_poly.pdbx_seq_one_letter_code
_entity_poly.pdbx_strand_id
1 'polypeptide(L)'
;MHLLRSLSDSPEFNCTLEEFLLTERPFRDVLLLYINRPSVVVGRNQKIEAEVNTEYCHRHGIEVIKRISGGGTVYHDYGNINYSFIVDKTGSAVLDRDFGTPLTAALASLGIPTTVGARKELLTTDGYKISGTAAHITRDSQLFHGTLLYRTDLTILKQTLQGDHSLRGRSVASVSSPVINLSVFRPKNETTEEFLNLLCNFFEDYYQTEPIQPISDEVIRNTEAIIRDRNNQ
;
A
#
# COMPACT_ATOMS: atom_id res chain seq x y z
N MET A 1 17.27 8.06 3.01
CA MET A 1 16.17 7.16 2.59
C MET A 1 16.74 6.03 1.76
N HIS A 2 16.46 4.77 2.09
CA HIS A 2 16.76 3.64 1.22
C HIS A 2 15.56 3.40 0.31
N LEU A 3 15.77 3.38 -0.99
CA LEU A 3 14.72 3.09 -1.96
C LEU A 3 14.80 1.62 -2.34
N LEU A 4 13.76 0.88 -2.04
CA LEU A 4 13.68 -0.56 -2.29
C LEU A 4 12.49 -0.87 -3.20
N ARG A 5 12.66 -1.86 -4.06
CA ARG A 5 11.60 -2.38 -4.89
C ARG A 5 11.44 -3.88 -4.69
N SER A 6 10.24 -4.32 -4.32
CA SER A 6 9.91 -5.74 -4.36
C SER A 6 9.47 -6.13 -5.77
N LEU A 7 10.08 -7.19 -6.29
CA LEU A 7 9.72 -7.81 -7.56
C LEU A 7 8.70 -8.94 -7.38
N SER A 8 8.37 -9.30 -6.12
CA SER A 8 7.32 -10.26 -5.82
C SER A 8 5.94 -9.63 -6.01
N ASP A 9 5.04 -10.35 -6.64
CA ASP A 9 3.62 -9.97 -6.72
C ASP A 9 2.75 -10.62 -5.64
N SER A 10 3.36 -11.38 -4.73
CA SER A 10 2.66 -12.03 -3.62
C SER A 10 2.24 -11.02 -2.56
N PRO A 11 0.93 -10.84 -2.29
CA PRO A 11 0.46 -9.93 -1.25
C PRO A 11 0.90 -10.38 0.15
N GLU A 12 0.96 -11.69 0.42
CA GLU A 12 1.46 -12.24 1.68
C GLU A 12 2.94 -11.89 1.87
N PHE A 13 3.77 -12.11 0.82
CA PHE A 13 5.18 -11.76 0.88
C PHE A 13 5.39 -10.26 1.13
N ASN A 14 4.74 -9.40 0.37
CA ASN A 14 4.94 -7.96 0.46
C ASN A 14 4.45 -7.38 1.80
N CYS A 15 3.31 -7.86 2.34
CA CYS A 15 2.87 -7.47 3.68
C CYS A 15 3.79 -7.99 4.80
N THR A 16 4.34 -9.20 4.65
CA THR A 16 5.32 -9.74 5.61
C THR A 16 6.66 -9.01 5.49
N LEU A 17 7.06 -8.61 4.29
CA LEU A 17 8.26 -7.79 4.07
C LEU A 17 8.15 -6.42 4.76
N GLU A 18 7.00 -5.74 4.67
CA GLU A 18 6.76 -4.50 5.42
C GLU A 18 6.93 -4.71 6.94
N GLU A 19 6.40 -5.81 7.46
CA GLU A 19 6.52 -6.15 8.88
C GLU A 19 7.97 -6.46 9.25
N PHE A 20 8.69 -7.26 8.46
CA PHE A 20 10.10 -7.55 8.66
C PHE A 20 10.95 -6.28 8.68
N LEU A 21 10.77 -5.40 7.70
CA LEU A 21 11.49 -4.13 7.64
C LEU A 21 11.20 -3.22 8.84
N LEU A 22 9.97 -3.27 9.36
CA LEU A 22 9.54 -2.48 10.52
C LEU A 22 10.10 -3.02 11.84
N THR A 23 10.15 -4.35 12.01
CA THR A 23 10.51 -5.00 13.29
C THR A 23 12.01 -5.25 13.40
N GLU A 24 12.61 -5.82 12.37
CA GLU A 24 14.04 -6.15 12.35
C GLU A 24 14.95 -4.97 12.00
N ARG A 25 14.39 -3.99 11.27
CA ARG A 25 15.03 -2.71 10.96
C ARG A 25 16.43 -2.85 10.33
N PRO A 26 16.59 -3.67 9.28
CA PRO A 26 17.87 -3.80 8.58
C PRO A 26 18.30 -2.47 7.94
N PHE A 27 17.36 -1.57 7.72
CA PHE A 27 17.55 -0.19 7.27
C PHE A 27 16.76 0.75 8.19
N ARG A 28 17.24 1.99 8.38
CA ARG A 28 16.56 2.97 9.25
C ARG A 28 15.34 3.61 8.60
N ASP A 29 15.54 4.18 7.42
CA ASP A 29 14.52 4.91 6.67
C ASP A 29 14.39 4.27 5.28
N VAL A 30 13.26 3.65 5.01
CA VAL A 30 12.97 2.91 3.76
C VAL A 30 11.73 3.49 3.09
N LEU A 31 11.79 3.65 1.78
CA LEU A 31 10.62 3.69 0.90
C LEU A 31 10.63 2.43 0.05
N LEU A 32 9.65 1.56 0.29
CA LEU A 32 9.42 0.34 -0.46
C LEU A 32 8.29 0.56 -1.47
N LEU A 33 8.52 0.17 -2.73
CA LEU A 33 7.53 0.20 -3.80
C LEU A 33 7.30 -1.21 -4.34
N TYR A 34 6.03 -1.56 -4.62
CA TYR A 34 5.68 -2.88 -5.14
C TYR A 34 4.28 -2.92 -5.79
N ILE A 35 4.04 -3.96 -6.58
CA ILE A 35 2.74 -4.26 -7.18
C ILE A 35 2.35 -5.67 -6.74
N ASN A 36 1.10 -5.85 -6.31
CA ASN A 36 0.56 -7.16 -5.97
C ASN A 36 -0.31 -7.72 -7.09
N ARG A 37 -0.36 -9.05 -7.22
CA ARG A 37 -1.40 -9.73 -7.98
C ARG A 37 -2.79 -9.45 -7.36
N PRO A 38 -3.90 -9.75 -8.08
CA PRO A 38 -5.24 -9.53 -7.57
C PRO A 38 -5.46 -10.09 -6.17
N SER A 39 -5.75 -9.19 -5.21
CA SER A 39 -5.87 -9.53 -3.81
C SER A 39 -6.65 -8.48 -3.01
N VAL A 40 -7.21 -8.89 -1.88
CA VAL A 40 -7.84 -8.00 -0.91
C VAL A 40 -7.03 -7.99 0.37
N VAL A 41 -6.60 -6.81 0.79
CA VAL A 41 -5.80 -6.61 2.01
C VAL A 41 -6.63 -5.96 3.08
N VAL A 42 -6.96 -6.73 4.11
CA VAL A 42 -7.87 -6.35 5.20
C VAL A 42 -7.08 -5.75 6.36
N GLY A 43 -7.57 -4.66 6.92
CA GLY A 43 -6.96 -4.03 8.09
C GLY A 43 -7.02 -4.91 9.34
N ARG A 44 -5.99 -4.83 10.20
CA ARG A 44 -5.84 -5.65 11.41
C ARG A 44 -7.12 -5.75 12.26
N ASN A 45 -7.83 -4.63 12.43
CA ASN A 45 -8.99 -4.52 13.32
C ASN A 45 -10.33 -4.68 12.59
N GLN A 46 -10.30 -5.19 11.36
CA GLN A 46 -11.50 -5.45 10.58
C GLN A 46 -11.88 -6.93 10.61
N LYS A 47 -13.16 -7.20 10.42
CA LYS A 47 -13.71 -8.54 10.21
C LYS A 47 -13.84 -8.78 8.71
N ILE A 48 -13.22 -9.85 8.21
CA ILE A 48 -13.15 -10.14 6.76
C ILE A 48 -14.54 -10.19 6.15
N GLU A 49 -15.44 -10.97 6.72
CA GLU A 49 -16.80 -11.19 6.19
C GLU A 49 -17.65 -9.91 6.16
N ALA A 50 -17.31 -8.93 7.02
CA ALA A 50 -17.99 -7.65 7.06
C ALA A 50 -17.53 -6.66 5.99
N GLU A 51 -16.34 -6.86 5.46
CA GLU A 51 -15.70 -5.92 4.52
C GLU A 51 -15.52 -6.51 3.12
N VAL A 52 -15.46 -7.84 2.99
CA VAL A 52 -15.06 -8.55 1.77
C VAL A 52 -16.18 -9.48 1.31
N ASN A 53 -16.48 -9.45 0.02
CA ASN A 53 -17.27 -10.48 -0.64
C ASN A 53 -16.38 -11.73 -0.85
N THR A 54 -16.30 -12.55 0.19
CA THR A 54 -15.41 -13.73 0.20
C THR A 54 -15.78 -14.78 -0.86
N GLU A 55 -17.07 -14.92 -1.16
CA GLU A 55 -17.56 -15.82 -2.21
C GLU A 55 -17.08 -15.35 -3.60
N TYR A 56 -17.20 -14.04 -3.88
CA TYR A 56 -16.68 -13.46 -5.11
C TYR A 56 -15.17 -13.66 -5.23
N CYS A 57 -14.42 -13.36 -4.17
CA CYS A 57 -12.97 -13.53 -4.14
C CYS A 57 -12.57 -14.98 -4.42
N HIS A 58 -13.19 -15.94 -3.73
CA HIS A 58 -12.91 -17.37 -3.92
C HIS A 58 -13.17 -17.82 -5.37
N ARG A 59 -14.32 -17.45 -5.95
CA ARG A 59 -14.66 -17.81 -7.35
C ARG A 59 -13.72 -17.23 -8.38
N HIS A 60 -13.07 -16.10 -8.10
CA HIS A 60 -12.17 -15.41 -9.04
C HIS A 60 -10.69 -15.59 -8.69
N GLY A 61 -10.34 -16.45 -7.71
CA GLY A 61 -8.96 -16.68 -7.32
C GLY A 61 -8.28 -15.44 -6.71
N ILE A 62 -9.07 -14.53 -6.10
CA ILE A 62 -8.57 -13.32 -5.46
C ILE A 62 -8.23 -13.65 -4.01
N GLU A 63 -6.96 -13.52 -3.67
CA GLU A 63 -6.45 -13.81 -2.35
C GLU A 63 -6.93 -12.78 -1.32
N VAL A 64 -7.29 -13.23 -0.12
CA VAL A 64 -7.70 -12.34 0.99
C VAL A 64 -6.75 -12.51 2.15
N ILE A 65 -6.01 -11.44 2.49
CA ILE A 65 -5.03 -11.46 3.57
C ILE A 65 -5.30 -10.36 4.59
N LYS A 66 -4.73 -10.51 5.78
CA LYS A 66 -4.69 -9.44 6.79
C LYS A 66 -3.30 -8.83 6.89
N ARG A 67 -3.24 -7.50 6.98
CA ARG A 67 -2.01 -6.77 7.28
C ARG A 67 -1.90 -6.40 8.76
N ILE A 68 -0.70 -6.06 9.22
CA ILE A 68 -0.44 -5.65 10.61
C ILE A 68 -0.99 -4.25 10.95
N SER A 69 -1.14 -3.38 9.98
CA SER A 69 -1.67 -2.04 10.18
C SER A 69 -3.20 -2.03 10.30
N GLY A 70 -3.73 -0.98 10.93
CA GLY A 70 -5.17 -0.72 10.98
C GLY A 70 -5.74 -0.21 9.65
N GLY A 71 -6.80 0.60 9.73
CA GLY A 71 -7.45 1.22 8.56
C GLY A 71 -8.44 0.30 7.86
N GLY A 72 -8.95 0.76 6.70
CA GLY A 72 -9.95 0.06 5.88
C GLY A 72 -9.35 -1.01 4.96
N THR A 73 -10.22 -1.85 4.43
CA THR A 73 -9.86 -2.87 3.43
C THR A 73 -9.59 -2.20 2.08
N VAL A 74 -8.60 -2.71 1.37
CA VAL A 74 -8.21 -2.28 0.02
C VAL A 74 -8.14 -3.46 -0.94
N TYR A 75 -8.34 -3.19 -2.23
CA TYR A 75 -8.13 -4.13 -3.31
C TYR A 75 -6.84 -3.77 -4.04
N HIS A 76 -6.04 -4.76 -4.36
CA HIS A 76 -4.84 -4.65 -5.18
C HIS A 76 -4.98 -5.48 -6.44
N ASP A 77 -4.40 -5.00 -7.52
CA ASP A 77 -4.18 -5.72 -8.77
C ASP A 77 -2.94 -5.16 -9.48
N TYR A 78 -2.64 -5.65 -10.67
CA TYR A 78 -1.49 -5.16 -11.47
C TYR A 78 -1.64 -3.70 -11.94
N GLY A 79 -2.80 -3.09 -11.72
CA GLY A 79 -3.07 -1.67 -11.96
C GLY A 79 -2.87 -0.78 -10.72
N ASN A 80 -2.59 -1.38 -9.54
CA ASN A 80 -2.38 -0.67 -8.29
C ASN A 80 -0.91 -0.72 -7.88
N ILE A 81 -0.33 0.43 -7.58
CA ILE A 81 1.02 0.54 -7.02
C ILE A 81 0.89 0.73 -5.51
N ASN A 82 1.70 0.00 -4.75
CA ASN A 82 1.80 0.16 -3.30
C ASN A 82 3.09 0.88 -2.95
N TYR A 83 3.02 1.75 -1.94
CA TYR A 83 4.17 2.42 -1.36
C TYR A 83 4.16 2.27 0.15
N SER A 84 5.35 2.14 0.75
CA SER A 84 5.50 1.95 2.18
C SER A 84 6.71 2.72 2.70
N PHE A 85 6.45 3.75 3.49
CA PHE A 85 7.47 4.43 4.28
C PHE A 85 7.62 3.69 5.60
N ILE A 86 8.80 3.16 5.84
CA ILE A 86 9.16 2.48 7.07
C ILE A 86 10.35 3.25 7.63
N VAL A 87 10.12 4.02 8.69
CA VAL A 87 11.08 5.01 9.16
C VAL A 87 11.20 4.99 10.67
N ASP A 88 12.34 5.48 11.18
CA ASP A 88 12.54 5.68 12.61
C ASP A 88 11.53 6.70 13.14
N LYS A 89 11.02 6.42 14.34
CA LYS A 89 10.22 7.37 15.11
C LYS A 89 11.15 8.34 15.81
N THR A 90 10.95 9.64 15.58
CA THR A 90 11.83 10.69 16.10
C THR A 90 11.16 11.61 17.12
N GLY A 91 9.83 11.59 17.20
CA GLY A 91 9.05 12.45 18.08
C GLY A 91 7.98 11.69 18.87
N SER A 92 7.21 12.43 19.64
CA SER A 92 6.11 11.91 20.48
C SER A 92 4.77 11.82 19.74
N ALA A 93 4.63 12.49 18.59
CA ALA A 93 3.42 12.43 17.80
C ALA A 93 3.15 11.00 17.28
N VAL A 94 1.89 10.67 17.02
CA VAL A 94 1.50 9.36 16.49
C VAL A 94 2.21 9.09 15.17
N LEU A 95 2.09 10.02 14.20
CA LEU A 95 2.92 10.08 12.99
C LEU A 95 3.74 11.37 13.09
N ASP A 96 5.05 11.25 13.22
CA ASP A 96 5.96 12.37 13.42
C ASP A 96 6.77 12.75 12.17
N ARG A 97 6.42 12.17 11.03
CA ARG A 97 6.98 12.46 9.71
C ARG A 97 5.89 12.89 8.75
N ASP A 98 6.24 13.74 7.80
CA ASP A 98 5.37 14.10 6.69
C ASP A 98 5.56 13.11 5.54
N PHE A 99 4.56 12.25 5.35
CA PHE A 99 4.52 11.27 4.26
C PHE A 99 3.69 11.77 3.06
N GLY A 100 2.90 12.80 3.24
CA GLY A 100 2.03 13.36 2.20
C GLY A 100 2.79 14.19 1.18
N THR A 101 3.67 15.07 1.64
CA THR A 101 4.43 16.00 0.77
C THR A 101 5.24 15.27 -0.31
N PRO A 102 6.08 14.25 -0.02
CA PRO A 102 6.82 13.56 -1.09
C PRO A 102 5.90 12.89 -2.12
N LEU A 103 4.76 12.34 -1.69
CA LEU A 103 3.81 11.69 -2.59
C LEU A 103 3.09 12.70 -3.49
N THR A 104 2.61 13.82 -2.92
CA THR A 104 1.95 14.87 -3.71
C THR A 104 2.93 15.58 -4.64
N ALA A 105 4.20 15.75 -4.22
CA ALA A 105 5.25 16.28 -5.07
C ALA A 105 5.56 15.34 -6.26
N ALA A 106 5.63 14.02 -6.02
CA ALA A 106 5.81 13.03 -7.08
C ALA A 106 4.68 13.09 -8.12
N LEU A 107 3.44 13.11 -7.66
CA LEU A 107 2.29 13.18 -8.56
C LEU A 107 2.22 14.52 -9.30
N ALA A 108 2.53 15.63 -8.62
CA ALA A 108 2.56 16.95 -9.24
C ALA A 108 3.63 17.06 -10.35
N SER A 109 4.82 16.47 -10.14
CA SER A 109 5.88 16.43 -11.17
C SER A 109 5.46 15.67 -12.43
N LEU A 110 4.52 14.75 -12.28
CA LEU A 110 3.92 13.97 -13.37
C LEU A 110 2.65 14.62 -13.95
N GLY A 111 2.35 15.88 -13.57
CA GLY A 111 1.19 16.62 -14.05
C GLY A 111 -0.14 16.24 -13.38
N ILE A 112 -0.10 15.58 -12.23
CA ILE A 112 -1.28 15.13 -11.48
C ILE A 112 -1.37 15.91 -10.15
N PRO A 113 -2.01 17.07 -10.10
CA PRO A 113 -2.16 17.83 -8.87
C PRO A 113 -3.09 17.09 -7.89
N THR A 114 -2.60 16.88 -6.68
CA THR A 114 -3.29 16.13 -5.65
C THR A 114 -3.21 16.83 -4.30
N THR A 115 -4.11 16.47 -3.40
CA THR A 115 -4.16 16.97 -2.02
C THR A 115 -4.20 15.83 -1.04
N VAL A 116 -3.73 16.09 0.19
CA VAL A 116 -3.83 15.15 1.31
C VAL A 116 -5.14 15.41 2.05
N GLY A 117 -6.00 14.40 2.13
CA GLY A 117 -7.26 14.47 2.85
C GLY A 117 -7.09 14.36 4.37
N ALA A 118 -8.19 14.53 5.10
CA ALA A 118 -8.20 14.53 6.57
C ALA A 118 -7.73 13.21 7.20
N ARG A 119 -7.92 12.08 6.50
CA ARG A 119 -7.46 10.74 6.92
C ARG A 119 -6.12 10.35 6.29
N LYS A 120 -5.38 11.32 5.78
CA LYS A 120 -4.09 11.13 5.08
C LYS A 120 -4.20 10.39 3.74
N GLU A 121 -5.43 10.15 3.23
CA GLU A 121 -5.65 9.68 1.86
C GLU A 121 -5.22 10.73 0.84
N LEU A 122 -4.84 10.29 -0.38
CA LEU A 122 -4.60 11.23 -1.47
C LEU A 122 -5.87 11.37 -2.32
N LEU A 123 -6.18 12.62 -2.63
CA LEU A 123 -7.34 13.02 -3.42
C LEU A 123 -6.89 13.82 -4.64
N THR A 124 -7.62 13.70 -5.74
CA THR A 124 -7.53 14.69 -6.83
C THR A 124 -8.08 16.03 -6.36
N THR A 125 -7.83 17.09 -7.11
CA THR A 125 -8.42 18.42 -6.85
C THR A 125 -9.95 18.42 -6.86
N ASP A 126 -10.56 17.49 -7.59
CA ASP A 126 -12.01 17.30 -7.66
C ASP A 126 -12.55 16.37 -6.55
N GLY A 127 -11.71 15.95 -5.60
CA GLY A 127 -12.10 15.17 -4.43
C GLY A 127 -12.23 13.65 -4.64
N TYR A 128 -11.84 13.12 -5.78
CA TYR A 128 -11.78 11.66 -5.98
C TYR A 128 -10.57 11.06 -5.29
N LYS A 129 -10.78 9.96 -4.58
CA LYS A 129 -9.70 9.25 -3.92
C LYS A 129 -8.88 8.44 -4.92
N ILE A 130 -7.57 8.61 -4.84
CA ILE A 130 -6.57 7.89 -5.65
C ILE A 130 -5.65 7.01 -4.80
N SER A 131 -5.67 7.20 -3.48
CA SER A 131 -4.84 6.46 -2.53
C SER A 131 -5.61 6.22 -1.23
N GLY A 132 -5.68 4.98 -0.78
CA GLY A 132 -6.00 4.61 0.59
C GLY A 132 -4.73 4.49 1.41
N THR A 133 -4.73 4.96 2.65
CA THR A 133 -3.57 4.93 3.53
C THR A 133 -3.86 4.25 4.85
N ALA A 134 -2.84 3.68 5.45
CA ALA A 134 -2.86 3.13 6.80
C ALA A 134 -1.50 3.30 7.47
N ALA A 135 -1.45 3.10 8.78
CA ALA A 135 -0.22 3.16 9.54
C ALA A 135 -0.15 2.08 10.62
N HIS A 136 1.07 1.67 10.94
CA HIS A 136 1.38 0.88 12.12
C HIS A 136 2.58 1.50 12.83
N ILE A 137 2.47 1.66 14.14
CA ILE A 137 3.45 2.39 14.93
C ILE A 137 3.92 1.47 16.05
N THR A 138 5.22 1.31 16.14
CA THR A 138 5.91 0.66 17.25
C THR A 138 6.49 1.71 18.19
N ARG A 139 7.25 1.29 19.19
CA ARG A 139 7.97 2.20 20.08
C ARG A 139 9.00 3.07 19.32
N ASP A 140 9.73 2.44 18.40
CA ASP A 140 10.95 2.99 17.81
C ASP A 140 10.84 3.25 16.30
N SER A 141 9.76 2.79 15.66
CA SER A 141 9.55 2.87 14.22
C SER A 141 8.10 3.09 13.85
N GLN A 142 7.88 3.54 12.62
CA GLN A 142 6.55 3.72 12.05
C GLN A 142 6.52 3.27 10.60
N LEU A 143 5.47 2.54 10.26
CA LEU A 143 5.06 2.19 8.91
C LEU A 143 3.91 3.12 8.52
N PHE A 144 4.06 3.83 7.41
CA PHE A 144 2.98 4.53 6.73
C PHE A 144 2.94 4.01 5.29
N HIS A 145 1.85 3.39 4.92
CA HIS A 145 1.72 2.80 3.60
C HIS A 145 0.38 3.13 2.95
N GLY A 146 0.32 2.94 1.66
CA GLY A 146 -0.89 3.17 0.88
C GLY A 146 -0.81 2.62 -0.53
N THR A 147 -1.92 2.82 -1.22
CA THR A 147 -2.14 2.42 -2.61
C THR A 147 -2.08 3.65 -3.51
N LEU A 148 -1.72 3.45 -4.78
CA LEU A 148 -1.96 4.41 -5.86
C LEU A 148 -2.76 3.67 -6.94
N LEU A 149 -4.02 4.06 -7.12
CA LEU A 149 -4.89 3.49 -8.15
C LEU A 149 -4.46 4.06 -9.51
N TYR A 150 -3.64 3.31 -10.25
CA TYR A 150 -3.15 3.76 -11.55
C TYR A 150 -4.04 3.26 -12.70
N ARG A 151 -4.18 1.94 -12.86
CA ARG A 151 -5.05 1.25 -13.83
C ARG A 151 -5.81 0.09 -13.22
N THR A 152 -6.17 0.22 -11.95
CA THR A 152 -6.92 -0.78 -11.20
C THR A 152 -8.28 -1.07 -11.85
N ASP A 153 -8.69 -2.33 -11.88
CA ASP A 153 -10.07 -2.66 -12.27
C ASP A 153 -11.04 -2.24 -11.16
N LEU A 154 -11.63 -1.07 -11.34
CA LEU A 154 -12.56 -0.49 -10.38
C LEU A 154 -13.88 -1.27 -10.26
N THR A 155 -14.21 -2.11 -11.25
CA THR A 155 -15.38 -2.99 -11.19
C THR A 155 -15.11 -4.15 -10.24
N ILE A 156 -13.96 -4.81 -10.38
CA ILE A 156 -13.52 -5.88 -9.47
C ILE A 156 -13.32 -5.32 -8.06
N LEU A 157 -12.66 -4.17 -7.92
CA LEU A 157 -12.53 -3.46 -6.64
C LEU A 157 -13.88 -3.30 -5.94
N LYS A 158 -14.90 -2.82 -6.68
CA LYS A 158 -16.25 -2.64 -6.12
C LYS A 158 -16.90 -3.95 -5.72
N GLN A 159 -16.72 -5.02 -6.51
CA GLN A 159 -17.32 -6.34 -6.21
C GLN A 159 -16.65 -7.02 -5.01
N THR A 160 -15.33 -6.90 -4.87
CA THR A 160 -14.58 -7.51 -3.77
C THR A 160 -14.84 -6.84 -2.42
N LEU A 161 -15.08 -5.52 -2.40
CA LEU A 161 -15.27 -4.73 -1.17
C LEU A 161 -16.75 -4.61 -0.76
N GLN A 162 -17.56 -5.64 -1.04
CA GLN A 162 -18.99 -5.73 -0.66
C GLN A 162 -19.21 -6.86 0.35
N GLY A 163 -18.68 -6.71 1.55
CA GLY A 163 -18.95 -7.64 2.64
C GLY A 163 -20.33 -7.46 3.30
N ASP A 164 -20.69 -8.37 4.19
CA ASP A 164 -21.91 -8.28 4.97
C ASP A 164 -21.69 -7.41 6.22
N HIS A 165 -22.05 -6.16 6.10
CA HIS A 165 -21.92 -5.17 7.17
C HIS A 165 -22.66 -5.51 8.45
N SER A 166 -23.66 -6.40 8.41
CA SER A 166 -24.37 -6.88 9.62
C SER A 166 -23.47 -7.68 10.54
N LEU A 167 -22.41 -8.29 9.98
CA LEU A 167 -21.42 -9.09 10.69
C LEU A 167 -20.32 -8.30 11.38
N ARG A 168 -20.29 -6.97 11.22
CA ARG A 168 -19.19 -6.10 11.69
C ARG A 168 -18.97 -6.14 13.20
N GLY A 169 -20.02 -6.13 14.00
CA GLY A 169 -19.92 -6.05 15.45
C GLY A 169 -19.15 -4.79 15.90
N ARG A 170 -18.06 -4.98 16.67
CA ARG A 170 -17.17 -3.90 17.14
C ARG A 170 -15.96 -3.64 16.23
N SER A 171 -15.85 -4.32 15.10
CA SER A 171 -14.73 -4.14 14.20
C SER A 171 -14.77 -2.79 13.47
N VAL A 172 -13.61 -2.31 13.04
CA VAL A 172 -13.49 -1.04 12.33
C VAL A 172 -14.12 -1.14 10.94
N ALA A 173 -14.88 -0.13 10.55
CA ALA A 173 -15.49 -0.03 9.23
C ALA A 173 -14.55 0.57 8.20
N SER A 174 -14.60 0.06 6.97
CA SER A 174 -14.10 0.82 5.82
C SER A 174 -14.97 2.04 5.55
N VAL A 175 -14.34 3.12 5.10
CA VAL A 175 -15.07 4.33 4.68
C VAL A 175 -15.09 4.37 3.16
N SER A 176 -16.28 4.20 2.60
CA SER A 176 -16.48 4.30 1.15
C SER A 176 -16.16 5.71 0.65
N SER A 177 -15.50 5.80 -0.47
CA SER A 177 -15.15 7.06 -1.15
C SER A 177 -15.22 6.86 -2.66
N PRO A 178 -15.64 7.87 -3.42
CA PRO A 178 -15.51 7.80 -4.88
C PRO A 178 -14.02 7.72 -5.26
N VAL A 179 -13.68 6.77 -6.11
CA VAL A 179 -12.30 6.51 -6.54
C VAL A 179 -12.13 6.78 -8.04
N ILE A 180 -10.90 7.10 -8.44
CA ILE A 180 -10.51 7.26 -9.84
C ILE A 180 -9.10 6.73 -10.05
N ASN A 181 -8.82 6.22 -11.25
CA ASN A 181 -7.48 5.83 -11.65
C ASN A 181 -6.66 7.03 -12.10
N LEU A 182 -5.39 7.08 -11.71
CA LEU A 182 -4.43 8.11 -12.15
C LEU A 182 -4.19 8.08 -13.65
N SER A 183 -4.36 6.94 -14.30
CA SER A 183 -4.17 6.78 -15.75
C SER A 183 -5.06 7.68 -16.61
N VAL A 184 -6.15 8.24 -16.05
CA VAL A 184 -7.00 9.21 -16.79
C VAL A 184 -6.27 10.53 -17.04
N PHE A 185 -5.24 10.84 -16.26
CA PHE A 185 -4.41 12.04 -16.37
C PHE A 185 -3.10 11.79 -17.16
N ARG A 186 -2.92 10.58 -17.69
CA ARG A 186 -1.66 10.12 -18.29
C ARG A 186 -1.85 9.65 -19.74
N PRO A 187 -0.77 9.44 -20.50
CA PRO A 187 -0.86 8.88 -21.84
C PRO A 187 -1.59 7.52 -21.85
N LYS A 188 -2.46 7.28 -22.82
CA LYS A 188 -3.33 6.09 -22.87
C LYS A 188 -2.57 4.77 -22.91
N ASN A 189 -1.39 4.73 -23.48
CA ASN A 189 -0.54 3.54 -23.63
C ASN A 189 0.50 3.37 -22.51
N GLU A 190 0.58 4.29 -21.54
CA GLU A 190 1.51 4.16 -20.41
C GLU A 190 1.06 3.02 -19.50
N THR A 191 1.95 2.07 -19.26
CA THR A 191 1.69 0.91 -18.38
C THR A 191 1.86 1.29 -16.90
N THR A 192 1.33 0.45 -16.00
CA THR A 192 1.54 0.62 -14.55
C THR A 192 3.02 0.57 -14.19
N GLU A 193 3.77 -0.30 -14.87
CA GLU A 193 5.21 -0.46 -14.67
C GLU A 193 6.00 0.78 -15.10
N GLU A 194 5.67 1.37 -16.25
CA GLU A 194 6.29 2.61 -16.71
C GLU A 194 5.99 3.76 -15.74
N PHE A 195 4.75 3.85 -15.23
CA PHE A 195 4.40 4.86 -14.23
C PHE A 195 5.14 4.63 -12.90
N LEU A 196 5.27 3.37 -12.45
CA LEU A 196 6.08 3.03 -11.27
C LEU A 196 7.54 3.46 -11.45
N ASN A 197 8.13 3.25 -12.63
CA ASN A 197 9.50 3.67 -12.91
C ASN A 197 9.66 5.20 -12.86
N LEU A 198 8.66 5.97 -13.32
CA LEU A 198 8.67 7.43 -13.17
C LEU A 198 8.63 7.87 -11.71
N LEU A 199 7.84 7.16 -10.86
CA LEU A 199 7.84 7.42 -9.42
C LEU A 199 9.19 7.08 -8.78
N CYS A 200 9.82 5.96 -9.18
CA CYS A 200 11.15 5.58 -8.71
C CYS A 200 12.17 6.69 -9.01
N ASN A 201 12.26 7.11 -10.26
CA ASN A 201 13.17 8.20 -10.69
C ASN A 201 12.93 9.49 -9.90
N PHE A 202 11.65 9.86 -9.69
CA PHE A 202 11.32 11.03 -8.88
C PHE A 202 11.85 10.89 -7.44
N PHE A 203 11.64 9.75 -6.80
CA PHE A 203 12.07 9.56 -5.41
C PHE A 203 13.58 9.46 -5.27
N GLU A 204 14.29 8.91 -6.25
CA GLU A 204 15.76 8.94 -6.33
C GLU A 204 16.27 10.40 -6.29
N ASP A 205 15.74 11.24 -7.16
CA ASP A 205 16.08 12.66 -7.22
C ASP A 205 15.64 13.42 -5.96
N TYR A 206 14.42 13.18 -5.48
CA TYR A 206 13.84 13.87 -4.31
C TYR A 206 14.62 13.62 -3.04
N TYR A 207 15.07 12.38 -2.83
CA TYR A 207 15.84 12.00 -1.64
C TYR A 207 17.34 12.03 -1.86
N GLN A 208 17.81 12.35 -3.08
CA GLN A 208 19.23 12.36 -3.45
C GLN A 208 19.92 11.04 -3.05
N THR A 209 19.35 9.93 -3.46
CA THR A 209 19.80 8.58 -3.11
C THR A 209 20.41 7.86 -4.31
N GLU A 210 21.09 6.74 -4.04
CA GLU A 210 21.41 5.77 -5.08
C GLU A 210 20.14 5.27 -5.78
N PRO A 211 20.25 4.78 -7.01
CA PRO A 211 19.14 4.19 -7.74
C PRO A 211 18.41 3.11 -6.92
N ILE A 212 17.10 3.01 -7.12
CA ILE A 212 16.26 2.04 -6.41
C ILE A 212 16.81 0.62 -6.58
N GLN A 213 16.93 -0.10 -5.48
CA GLN A 213 17.50 -1.43 -5.46
C GLN A 213 16.40 -2.50 -5.30
N PRO A 214 16.56 -3.67 -5.96
CA PRO A 214 15.75 -4.83 -5.63
C PRO A 214 16.03 -5.27 -4.20
N ILE A 215 15.06 -5.97 -3.60
CA ILE A 215 15.23 -6.56 -2.28
C ILE A 215 16.36 -7.59 -2.33
N SER A 216 17.28 -7.54 -1.37
CA SER A 216 18.41 -8.48 -1.31
C SER A 216 17.94 -9.91 -0.99
N ASP A 217 18.71 -10.91 -1.43
CA ASP A 217 18.42 -12.32 -1.17
C ASP A 217 18.34 -12.65 0.33
N GLU A 218 19.09 -11.95 1.17
CA GLU A 218 19.04 -12.11 2.62
C GLU A 218 17.69 -11.67 3.18
N VAL A 219 17.20 -10.50 2.80
CA VAL A 219 15.89 -9.97 3.20
C VAL A 219 14.78 -10.87 2.67
N ILE A 220 14.89 -11.38 1.44
CA ILE A 220 13.94 -12.34 0.86
C ILE A 220 13.88 -13.60 1.73
N ARG A 221 15.02 -14.24 2.00
CA ARG A 221 15.05 -15.48 2.82
C ARG A 221 14.46 -15.28 4.21
N ASN A 222 14.75 -14.15 4.86
CA ASN A 222 14.23 -13.85 6.19
C ASN A 222 12.70 -13.63 6.16
N THR A 223 12.20 -12.93 5.15
CA THR A 223 10.75 -12.73 4.95
C THR A 223 10.03 -14.07 4.73
N GLU A 224 10.58 -14.92 3.86
CA GLU A 224 10.04 -16.26 3.60
C GLU A 224 10.08 -17.19 4.83
N ALA A 225 11.10 -17.05 5.69
CA ALA A 225 11.17 -17.80 6.94
C ALA A 225 9.99 -17.43 7.86
N ILE A 226 9.67 -16.16 8.00
CA ILE A 226 8.51 -15.71 8.78
C ILE A 226 7.20 -16.28 8.23
N ILE A 227 7.03 -16.29 6.91
CA ILE A 227 5.84 -16.87 6.25
C ILE A 227 5.74 -18.36 6.55
N ARG A 228 6.84 -19.12 6.39
CA ARG A 228 6.86 -20.56 6.70
C ARG A 228 6.51 -20.86 8.14
N ASP A 229 7.04 -20.08 9.08
CA ASP A 229 6.77 -20.28 10.50
C ASP A 229 5.30 -20.02 10.86
N ARG A 230 4.65 -19.06 10.23
CA ARG A 230 3.22 -18.78 10.39
C ARG A 230 2.33 -19.90 9.83
N ASN A 231 2.69 -20.46 8.69
CA ASN A 231 1.93 -21.52 8.04
C ASN A 231 2.06 -22.88 8.74
N ASN A 232 3.04 -23.03 9.66
CA ASN A 232 3.26 -24.23 10.47
C ASN A 232 2.62 -24.15 11.86
N GLN A 233 1.96 -23.05 12.24
CA GLN A 233 1.24 -22.86 13.51
C GLN A 233 -0.27 -23.09 13.35
#